data_3bf86ef3a28804118966b48039bfc990
#
_entry.id   3bf86ef3a28804118966b48039bfc990
#
_cell.length_a   1.000
_cell.length_b   1.000
_cell.length_c   1.000
_cell.angle_alpha   90.00
_cell.angle_beta   90.00
_cell.angle_gamma   90.00
#
_symmetry.space_group_name_H-M   'P 1'
#
loop_
_entity.id
_entity.type
_entity.pdbx_description
1 polymer ?
#
loop_
_entity_poly.entity_id
_entity_poly.type
_entity_poly.pdbx_seq_one_letter_code
_entity_poly.pdbx_strand_id
1 'polypeptide(L)'
;LFFLGFYFNSKFFLLKLFKVDEVKNKYDFWNNNNEKKDFFILILFIVFIISGIFLSPKQYNGWRIFYFLNFFIVYYAIFFIYYFTKKKILKKYIIPYSAIVLFLISINIYKIFIYHPYQSYYFNEFITKKIKGQFEGDYSGLSGISFLREITKEDKSYSIKIAVNSWYPL
;
A
#
# COMPACT_ATOMS: atom_id res chain seq x y z
N LEU A 1 11.22 -0.26 -0.01
CA LEU A 1 11.36 -0.96 -1.29
C LEU A 1 10.76 -0.16 -2.44
N PHE A 2 9.48 0.25 -2.33
CA PHE A 2 8.79 1.04 -3.35
C PHE A 2 9.59 2.28 -3.77
N PHE A 3 9.95 3.15 -2.84
CA PHE A 3 10.70 4.38 -3.15
C PHE A 3 12.04 4.12 -3.85
N LEU A 4 12.74 3.07 -3.46
CA LEU A 4 13.99 2.68 -4.10
C LEU A 4 13.74 2.17 -5.52
N GLY A 5 12.73 1.33 -5.73
CA GLY A 5 12.36 0.83 -7.05
C GLY A 5 11.94 1.96 -7.99
N PHE A 6 11.09 2.86 -7.51
CA PHE A 6 10.67 4.04 -8.26
C PHE A 6 11.88 4.94 -8.62
N TYR A 7 12.75 5.21 -7.65
CA TYR A 7 13.97 6.01 -7.88
C TYR A 7 14.89 5.38 -8.94
N PHE A 8 15.18 4.08 -8.84
CA PHE A 8 16.06 3.42 -9.80
C PHE A 8 15.44 3.36 -11.19
N ASN A 9 14.15 3.10 -11.30
CA ASN A 9 13.45 3.10 -12.58
C ASN A 9 13.42 4.50 -13.21
N SER A 10 13.04 5.52 -12.43
CA SER A 10 13.02 6.91 -12.91
C SER A 10 14.40 7.40 -13.32
N LYS A 11 15.43 7.14 -12.51
CA LYS A 11 16.81 7.48 -12.83
C LYS A 11 17.30 6.81 -14.11
N PHE A 12 16.97 5.53 -14.31
CA PHE A 12 17.35 4.79 -15.51
C PHE A 12 16.76 5.47 -16.76
N PHE A 13 15.46 5.80 -16.76
CA PHE A 13 14.83 6.43 -17.92
C PHE A 13 15.23 7.88 -18.11
N LEU A 14 15.43 8.66 -17.05
CA LEU A 14 15.96 10.02 -17.17
C LEU A 14 17.34 10.02 -17.82
N LEU A 15 18.27 9.19 -17.34
CA LEU A 15 19.60 9.08 -17.94
C LEU A 15 19.55 8.63 -19.40
N LYS A 16 18.59 7.76 -19.74
CA LYS A 16 18.40 7.30 -21.11
C LYS A 16 17.87 8.42 -22.01
N LEU A 17 16.93 9.22 -21.53
CA LEU A 17 16.38 10.38 -22.26
C LEU A 17 17.47 11.42 -22.52
N PHE A 18 18.34 11.69 -21.55
CA PHE A 18 19.47 12.63 -21.74
C PHE A 18 20.57 12.11 -22.68
N LYS A 19 20.63 10.80 -22.94
CA LYS A 19 21.61 10.19 -23.86
C LYS A 19 21.07 9.94 -25.26
N VAL A 20 19.87 10.39 -25.57
CA VAL A 20 19.22 10.17 -26.90
C VAL A 20 20.06 10.71 -28.05
N ASP A 21 20.82 11.79 -27.84
CA ASP A 21 21.67 12.39 -28.88
C ASP A 21 22.86 11.51 -29.29
N GLU A 22 23.26 10.53 -28.44
CA GLU A 22 24.34 9.58 -28.73
C GLU A 22 23.84 8.34 -29.49
N VAL A 23 22.53 8.12 -29.58
CA VAL A 23 21.94 6.93 -30.22
C VAL A 23 21.83 7.15 -31.72
N LYS A 24 22.74 6.55 -32.48
CA LYS A 24 22.85 6.68 -33.94
C LYS A 24 21.61 6.23 -34.74
N ASN A 25 20.68 5.47 -34.14
CA ASN A 25 19.48 4.97 -34.81
C ASN A 25 18.26 5.21 -33.95
N LYS A 26 17.35 6.04 -34.45
CA LYS A 26 16.07 6.44 -33.84
C LYS A 26 15.14 5.25 -33.52
N TYR A 27 15.39 4.08 -34.12
CA TYR A 27 14.60 2.84 -33.93
C TYR A 27 15.08 1.99 -32.75
N ASP A 28 16.29 2.22 -32.22
CA ASP A 28 16.90 1.38 -31.17
C ASP A 28 16.81 2.00 -29.75
N PHE A 29 15.87 2.94 -29.55
CA PHE A 29 15.69 3.55 -28.22
C PHE A 29 15.38 2.49 -27.16
N TRP A 30 14.67 1.43 -27.50
CA TRP A 30 14.25 0.36 -26.61
C TRP A 30 15.13 -0.89 -26.80
N ASN A 31 15.79 -1.34 -25.73
CA ASN A 31 16.59 -2.57 -25.79
C ASN A 31 15.74 -3.84 -25.84
N ASN A 32 14.56 -3.80 -25.21
CA ASN A 32 13.61 -4.91 -25.22
C ASN A 32 12.18 -4.48 -24.86
N ASN A 33 11.21 -5.40 -25.03
CA ASN A 33 9.81 -5.15 -24.72
C ASN A 33 9.55 -4.94 -23.22
N ASN A 34 10.36 -5.49 -22.34
CA ASN A 34 10.20 -5.28 -20.90
C ASN A 34 10.52 -3.84 -20.51
N GLU A 35 11.54 -3.27 -21.13
CA GLU A 35 11.89 -1.87 -20.92
C GLU A 35 10.76 -0.91 -21.34
N LYS A 36 10.09 -1.21 -22.47
CA LYS A 36 8.89 -0.46 -22.89
C LYS A 36 7.77 -0.53 -21.84
N LYS A 37 7.53 -1.71 -21.28
CA LYS A 37 6.52 -1.93 -20.23
C LYS A 37 6.87 -1.15 -18.96
N ASP A 38 8.12 -1.21 -18.51
CA ASP A 38 8.59 -0.51 -17.32
C ASP A 38 8.43 1.01 -17.47
N PHE A 39 8.73 1.56 -18.65
CA PHE A 39 8.53 2.96 -18.98
C PHE A 39 7.04 3.34 -19.01
N PHE A 40 6.21 2.51 -19.64
CA PHE A 40 4.76 2.74 -19.69
C PHE A 40 4.15 2.77 -18.28
N ILE A 41 4.54 1.84 -17.40
CA ILE A 41 4.09 1.82 -16.01
C ILE A 41 4.56 3.06 -15.26
N LEU A 42 5.78 3.56 -15.53
CA LEU A 42 6.29 4.80 -14.96
C LEU A 42 5.42 6.00 -15.35
N ILE A 43 5.11 6.14 -16.62
CA ILE A 43 4.24 7.22 -17.12
C ILE A 43 2.85 7.12 -16.49
N LEU A 44 2.24 5.94 -16.50
CA LEU A 44 0.92 5.73 -15.90
C LEU A 44 0.91 6.13 -14.43
N PHE A 45 1.91 5.75 -13.65
CA PHE A 45 2.01 6.11 -12.25
C PHE A 45 2.06 7.62 -12.06
N ILE A 46 2.90 8.33 -12.85
CA ILE A 46 3.02 9.79 -12.81
C ILE A 46 1.69 10.44 -13.19
N VAL A 47 1.04 9.99 -14.26
CA VAL A 47 -0.26 10.50 -14.72
C VAL A 47 -1.33 10.33 -13.63
N PHE A 48 -1.39 9.18 -12.94
CA PHE A 48 -2.35 8.97 -11.86
C PHE A 48 -2.09 9.86 -10.65
N ILE A 49 -0.83 10.09 -10.27
CA ILE A 49 -0.50 11.03 -9.20
C ILE A 49 -0.91 12.46 -9.58
N ILE A 50 -0.56 12.89 -10.79
CA ILE A 50 -0.90 14.21 -11.29
C ILE A 50 -2.43 14.38 -11.37
N SER A 51 -3.16 13.42 -11.92
CA SER A 51 -4.63 13.47 -11.97
C SER A 51 -5.27 13.51 -10.59
N GLY A 52 -4.72 12.75 -9.62
CA GLY A 52 -5.18 12.80 -8.22
C GLY A 52 -5.01 14.19 -7.58
N ILE A 53 -3.93 14.90 -7.92
CA ILE A 53 -3.69 16.26 -7.42
C ILE A 53 -4.65 17.25 -8.08
N PHE A 54 -4.79 17.21 -9.42
CA PHE A 54 -5.62 18.17 -10.15
C PHE A 54 -7.12 17.97 -9.94
N LEU A 55 -7.60 16.73 -9.92
CA LEU A 55 -9.02 16.43 -9.74
C LEU A 55 -9.49 16.60 -8.30
N SER A 56 -8.57 16.65 -7.33
CA SER A 56 -8.86 16.82 -5.89
C SER A 56 -10.13 16.06 -5.46
N PRO A 57 -10.25 14.74 -5.74
CA PRO A 57 -11.45 14.00 -5.44
C PRO A 57 -11.74 14.05 -3.95
N LYS A 58 -13.02 14.17 -3.57
CA LYS A 58 -13.41 14.10 -2.17
C LYS A 58 -12.92 12.78 -1.59
N GLN A 59 -11.99 12.86 -0.67
CA GLN A 59 -11.43 11.69 -0.01
C GLN A 59 -12.43 11.19 1.04
N TYR A 60 -13.13 10.11 0.72
CA TYR A 60 -13.89 9.36 1.71
C TYR A 60 -12.96 8.37 2.38
N ASN A 61 -12.89 8.43 3.69
CA ASN A 61 -12.24 7.47 4.59
C ASN A 61 -11.01 6.75 4.03
N GLY A 62 -9.83 7.40 4.19
CA GLY A 62 -8.55 6.80 3.93
C GLY A 62 -8.21 6.61 2.45
N TRP A 63 -7.51 5.53 2.17
CA TRP A 63 -6.90 5.22 0.87
C TRP A 63 -7.88 4.68 -0.19
N ARG A 64 -9.17 4.64 0.08
CA ARG A 64 -10.17 3.90 -0.70
C ARG A 64 -10.20 4.29 -2.19
N ILE A 65 -10.16 5.59 -2.49
CA ILE A 65 -10.19 6.09 -3.87
C ILE A 65 -8.87 5.79 -4.60
N PHE A 66 -7.76 5.74 -3.88
CA PHE A 66 -6.43 5.50 -4.44
C PHE A 66 -5.97 4.05 -4.33
N TYR A 67 -6.89 3.11 -4.04
CA TYR A 67 -6.54 1.70 -3.85
C TYR A 67 -5.83 1.09 -5.07
N PHE A 68 -6.14 1.55 -6.27
CA PHE A 68 -5.47 1.15 -7.50
C PHE A 68 -3.97 1.49 -7.52
N LEU A 69 -3.51 2.49 -6.73
CA LEU A 69 -2.10 2.81 -6.60
C LEU A 69 -1.30 1.70 -5.92
N ASN A 70 -1.95 0.78 -5.19
CA ASN A 70 -1.28 -0.37 -4.59
C ASN A 70 -0.61 -1.26 -5.65
N PHE A 71 -1.17 -1.33 -6.86
CA PHE A 71 -0.52 -2.01 -7.98
C PHE A 71 0.89 -1.47 -8.24
N PHE A 72 1.03 -0.14 -8.30
CA PHE A 72 2.33 0.50 -8.54
C PHE A 72 3.28 0.32 -7.36
N ILE A 73 2.77 0.36 -6.13
CA ILE A 73 3.57 0.12 -4.92
C ILE A 73 4.19 -1.27 -4.97
N VAL A 74 3.39 -2.28 -5.28
CA VAL A 74 3.86 -3.67 -5.39
C VAL A 74 4.80 -3.82 -6.58
N TYR A 75 4.45 -3.25 -7.73
CA TYR A 75 5.29 -3.32 -8.94
C TYR A 75 6.70 -2.77 -8.68
N TYR A 76 6.83 -1.56 -8.13
CA TYR A 76 8.14 -0.98 -7.85
C TYR A 76 8.90 -1.71 -6.74
N ALA A 77 8.22 -2.28 -5.77
CA ALA A 77 8.87 -3.13 -4.79
C ALA A 77 9.49 -4.38 -5.42
N ILE A 78 8.74 -5.06 -6.32
CA ILE A 78 9.22 -6.23 -7.07
C ILE A 78 10.33 -5.83 -8.05
N PHE A 79 10.17 -4.70 -8.75
CA PHE A 79 11.18 -4.15 -9.66
C PHE A 79 12.53 -3.94 -8.94
N PHE A 80 12.49 -3.38 -7.74
CA PHE A 80 13.70 -3.21 -6.94
C PHE A 80 14.36 -4.55 -6.58
N ILE A 81 13.58 -5.52 -6.12
CA ILE A 81 14.07 -6.86 -5.78
C ILE A 81 14.74 -7.49 -7.01
N TYR A 82 14.06 -7.44 -8.16
CA TYR A 82 14.58 -7.99 -9.42
C TYR A 82 15.87 -7.30 -9.86
N TYR A 83 15.91 -5.96 -9.82
CA TYR A 83 17.10 -5.20 -10.15
C TYR A 83 18.27 -5.52 -9.22
N PHE A 84 17.98 -5.66 -7.92
CA PHE A 84 18.94 -5.97 -6.90
C PHE A 84 19.53 -7.38 -7.08
N THR A 85 18.69 -8.36 -7.42
CA THR A 85 19.11 -9.75 -7.63
C THR A 85 19.97 -9.95 -8.88
N LYS A 86 19.77 -9.13 -9.91
CA LYS A 86 20.57 -9.19 -11.13
C LYS A 86 22.01 -8.68 -10.98
N LYS A 87 22.29 -7.80 -10.03
CA LYS A 87 23.66 -7.32 -9.80
C LYS A 87 24.49 -8.37 -9.07
N LYS A 88 25.56 -8.86 -9.72
CA LYS A 88 26.47 -9.89 -9.15
C LYS A 88 26.98 -9.53 -7.75
N ILE A 89 27.27 -8.24 -7.48
CA ILE A 89 27.77 -7.73 -6.20
C ILE A 89 26.74 -7.94 -5.08
N LEU A 90 25.47 -7.89 -5.41
CA LEU A 90 24.37 -7.95 -4.44
C LEU A 90 23.85 -9.36 -4.20
N LYS A 91 24.27 -10.35 -5.00
CA LYS A 91 23.89 -11.77 -4.80
C LYS A 91 24.26 -12.28 -3.41
N LYS A 92 25.37 -11.82 -2.84
CA LYS A 92 25.80 -12.18 -1.48
C LYS A 92 24.78 -11.78 -0.40
N TYR A 93 24.01 -10.73 -0.64
CA TYR A 93 23.06 -10.17 0.33
C TYR A 93 21.62 -10.63 0.10
N ILE A 94 21.36 -11.52 -0.87
CA ILE A 94 19.99 -11.99 -1.16
C ILE A 94 19.42 -12.74 0.02
N ILE A 95 20.19 -13.65 0.63
CA ILE A 95 19.73 -14.47 1.75
C ILE A 95 19.35 -13.62 2.97
N PRO A 96 20.24 -12.77 3.53
CA PRO A 96 19.87 -11.94 4.67
C PRO A 96 18.74 -10.97 4.33
N TYR A 97 18.69 -10.45 3.10
CA TYR A 97 17.61 -9.57 2.66
C TYR A 97 16.26 -10.30 2.60
N SER A 98 16.20 -11.50 2.01
CA SER A 98 14.97 -12.30 1.97
C SER A 98 14.51 -12.70 3.37
N ALA A 99 15.41 -13.01 4.28
CA ALA A 99 15.10 -13.29 5.68
C ALA A 99 14.43 -12.09 6.38
N ILE A 100 14.96 -10.88 6.17
CA ILE A 100 14.35 -9.64 6.70
C ILE A 100 12.95 -9.43 6.12
N VAL A 101 12.77 -9.59 4.81
CA VAL A 101 11.45 -9.43 4.17
C VAL A 101 10.45 -10.44 4.71
N LEU A 102 10.83 -11.72 4.83
CA LEU A 102 10.00 -12.77 5.40
C LEU A 102 9.62 -12.46 6.85
N PHE A 103 10.57 -12.00 7.64
CA PHE A 103 10.33 -11.60 9.03
C PHE A 103 9.30 -10.46 9.12
N LEU A 104 9.43 -9.41 8.30
CA LEU A 104 8.47 -8.32 8.27
C LEU A 104 7.08 -8.77 7.82
N ILE A 105 7.00 -9.68 6.85
CA ILE A 105 5.71 -10.27 6.42
C ILE A 105 5.09 -11.07 7.57
N SER A 106 5.88 -11.87 8.28
CA SER A 106 5.40 -12.67 9.40
C SER A 106 4.81 -11.83 10.53
N ILE A 107 5.43 -10.67 10.84
CA ILE A 107 4.88 -9.70 11.81
C ILE A 107 3.50 -9.20 11.36
N ASN A 108 3.35 -8.84 10.09
CA ASN A 108 2.05 -8.36 9.59
C ASN A 108 0.98 -9.45 9.63
N ILE A 109 1.32 -10.69 9.25
CA ILE A 109 0.40 -11.83 9.34
C ILE A 109 -0.03 -12.06 10.79
N TYR A 110 0.92 -12.09 11.72
CA TYR A 110 0.64 -12.24 13.16
C TYR A 110 -0.33 -11.17 13.66
N LYS A 111 -0.15 -9.91 13.24
CA LYS A 111 -1.03 -8.81 13.63
C LYS A 111 -2.43 -8.93 13.04
N ILE A 112 -2.58 -9.43 11.81
CA ILE A 112 -3.89 -9.71 11.22
C ILE A 112 -4.67 -10.68 12.11
N PHE A 113 -4.02 -11.71 12.65
CA PHE A 113 -4.67 -12.67 13.57
C PHE A 113 -5.06 -12.03 14.90
N ILE A 114 -4.17 -11.23 15.52
CA ILE A 114 -4.47 -10.58 16.81
C ILE A 114 -5.62 -9.60 16.70
N TYR A 115 -5.66 -8.80 15.62
CA TYR A 115 -6.69 -7.78 15.42
C TYR A 115 -7.98 -8.33 14.80
N HIS A 116 -8.06 -9.66 14.55
CA HIS A 116 -9.31 -10.24 14.05
C HIS A 116 -10.41 -10.18 15.13
N PRO A 117 -11.68 -9.76 14.79
CA PRO A 117 -12.17 -9.32 13.46
C PRO A 117 -11.98 -7.82 13.18
N TYR A 118 -11.25 -7.10 13.99
CA TYR A 118 -11.12 -5.63 13.97
C TYR A 118 -9.88 -5.15 13.22
N GLN A 119 -9.54 -5.76 12.09
CA GLN A 119 -8.33 -5.40 11.31
C GLN A 119 -8.35 -3.93 10.85
N SER A 120 -9.52 -3.31 10.68
CA SER A 120 -9.66 -1.90 10.35
C SER A 120 -9.11 -0.94 11.41
N TYR A 121 -8.97 -1.41 12.66
CA TYR A 121 -8.36 -0.65 13.75
C TYR A 121 -6.84 -0.72 13.80
N TYR A 122 -6.24 -1.59 12.96
CA TYR A 122 -4.80 -1.72 12.97
C TYR A 122 -4.12 -0.51 12.35
N PHE A 123 -3.30 0.13 13.13
CA PHE A 123 -2.35 1.14 12.70
C PHE A 123 -0.93 0.62 12.95
N ASN A 124 0.00 0.97 12.07
CA ASN A 124 1.41 0.62 12.28
C ASN A 124 1.97 1.32 13.53
N GLU A 125 3.09 0.82 14.06
CA GLU A 125 3.70 1.30 15.30
C GLU A 125 4.20 2.75 15.22
N PHE A 126 4.41 3.28 14.02
CA PHE A 126 4.89 4.64 13.81
C PHE A 126 3.79 5.70 14.02
N ILE A 127 2.53 5.27 14.09
CA ILE A 127 1.40 6.19 14.30
C ILE A 127 1.21 6.45 15.79
N THR A 128 1.35 7.70 16.19
CA THR A 128 1.16 8.13 17.57
C THR A 128 -0.33 8.08 17.99
N LYS A 129 -0.60 7.98 19.30
CA LYS A 129 -1.97 8.02 19.85
C LYS A 129 -2.76 9.25 19.39
N LYS A 130 -2.10 10.41 19.26
CA LYS A 130 -2.72 11.66 18.81
C LYS A 130 -3.23 11.57 17.38
N ILE A 131 -2.48 10.93 16.51
CA ILE A 131 -2.86 10.74 15.09
C ILE A 131 -3.96 9.69 14.97
N LYS A 132 -3.91 8.61 15.77
CA LYS A 132 -4.96 7.58 15.79
C LYS A 132 -6.35 8.15 16.06
N GLY A 133 -6.46 9.15 16.93
CA GLY A 133 -7.72 9.80 17.24
C GLY A 133 -8.32 10.66 16.12
N GLN A 134 -7.57 10.90 15.05
CA GLN A 134 -8.03 11.65 13.87
C GLN A 134 -8.66 10.75 12.79
N PHE A 135 -8.55 9.44 12.94
CA PHE A 135 -9.13 8.47 12.00
C PHE A 135 -10.39 7.85 12.58
N GLU A 136 -11.36 7.61 11.73
CA GLU A 136 -12.54 6.83 12.09
C GLU A 136 -12.13 5.40 12.43
N GLY A 137 -12.37 4.98 13.67
CA GLY A 137 -11.95 3.66 14.16
C GLY A 137 -12.83 2.54 13.59
N ASP A 138 -14.13 2.59 13.84
CA ASP A 138 -15.07 1.52 13.48
C ASP A 138 -15.98 1.90 12.32
N TYR A 139 -15.40 2.08 11.13
CA TYR A 139 -16.17 2.41 9.93
C TYR A 139 -17.24 1.38 9.59
N SER A 140 -17.06 0.11 9.97
CA SER A 140 -17.96 -0.98 9.63
C SER A 140 -19.00 -1.28 10.74
N GLY A 141 -18.95 -0.57 11.88
CA GLY A 141 -19.86 -0.81 13.02
C GLY A 141 -19.69 -2.19 13.69
N LEU A 142 -18.56 -2.88 13.44
CA LEU A 142 -18.33 -4.23 13.97
C LEU A 142 -18.24 -4.27 15.49
N SER A 143 -17.74 -3.22 16.12
CA SER A 143 -17.69 -3.10 17.57
C SER A 143 -19.08 -2.98 18.18
N GLY A 144 -20.01 -2.29 17.51
CA GLY A 144 -21.40 -2.18 17.92
C GLY A 144 -22.09 -3.53 17.99
N ILE A 145 -21.94 -4.34 16.95
CA ILE A 145 -22.52 -5.70 16.90
C ILE A 145 -21.93 -6.58 18.00
N SER A 146 -20.64 -6.50 18.26
CA SER A 146 -19.98 -7.29 19.31
C SER A 146 -20.44 -6.85 20.70
N PHE A 147 -20.54 -5.54 20.91
CA PHE A 147 -21.05 -4.97 22.16
C PHE A 147 -22.50 -5.40 22.44
N LEU A 148 -23.36 -5.36 21.42
CA LEU A 148 -24.73 -5.85 21.56
C LEU A 148 -24.83 -7.33 21.93
N ARG A 149 -23.97 -8.16 21.28
CA ARG A 149 -23.90 -9.58 21.62
C ARG A 149 -23.44 -9.84 23.06
N GLU A 150 -22.58 -9.00 23.58
CA GLU A 150 -22.07 -9.08 24.95
C GLU A 150 -23.18 -8.68 25.94
N ILE A 151 -23.83 -7.55 25.73
CA ILE A 151 -24.96 -7.11 26.56
C ILE A 151 -26.10 -8.13 26.56
N THR A 152 -26.48 -8.65 25.39
CA THR A 152 -27.59 -9.65 25.32
C THR A 152 -27.21 -11.00 25.94
N LYS A 153 -25.93 -11.28 26.18
CA LYS A 153 -25.52 -12.46 26.97
C LYS A 153 -25.58 -12.22 28.46
N GLU A 154 -25.26 -11.02 28.91
CA GLU A 154 -25.22 -10.65 30.33
C GLU A 154 -26.59 -10.26 30.86
N ASP A 155 -27.33 -9.44 30.11
CA ASP A 155 -28.67 -8.99 30.48
C ASP A 155 -29.75 -9.90 29.88
N LYS A 156 -30.41 -10.67 30.75
CA LYS A 156 -31.48 -11.59 30.38
C LYS A 156 -32.88 -10.95 30.50
N SER A 157 -32.98 -9.63 30.65
CA SER A 157 -34.24 -8.93 30.70
C SER A 157 -35.02 -9.11 29.39
N TYR A 158 -36.36 -9.10 29.49
CA TYR A 158 -37.28 -9.32 28.36
C TYR A 158 -37.13 -8.25 27.26
N SER A 159 -36.72 -7.03 27.61
CA SER A 159 -36.49 -5.94 26.66
C SER A 159 -35.31 -5.07 27.09
N ILE A 160 -34.35 -4.87 26.22
CA ILE A 160 -33.19 -4.01 26.41
C ILE A 160 -33.39 -2.77 25.55
N LYS A 161 -33.35 -1.58 26.15
CA LYS A 161 -33.41 -0.30 25.42
C LYS A 161 -31.98 0.19 25.17
N ILE A 162 -31.60 0.29 23.92
CA ILE A 162 -30.26 0.72 23.54
C ILE A 162 -30.37 2.05 22.79
N ALA A 163 -29.67 3.07 23.27
CA ALA A 163 -29.54 4.34 22.58
C ALA A 163 -28.26 4.28 21.70
N VAL A 164 -28.42 4.48 20.41
CA VAL A 164 -27.32 4.43 19.44
C VAL A 164 -27.13 5.79 18.83
N ASN A 165 -25.94 6.32 18.94
CA ASN A 165 -25.49 7.53 18.23
C ASN A 165 -24.51 7.14 17.12
N SER A 166 -24.98 6.34 16.17
CA SER A 166 -24.17 5.93 15.03
C SER A 166 -24.96 6.02 13.72
N TRP A 167 -24.23 6.19 12.63
CA TRP A 167 -24.80 6.24 11.28
C TRP A 167 -25.15 4.84 10.73
N TYR A 168 -24.76 3.78 11.43
CA TYR A 168 -24.96 2.41 10.99
C TYR A 168 -26.13 1.78 11.67
N PRO A 169 -27.02 1.08 10.94
CA PRO A 169 -28.01 0.22 11.54
C PRO A 169 -27.29 -0.90 12.31
N LEU A 170 -27.69 -1.10 13.53
CA LEU A 170 -27.22 -2.20 14.40
C LEU A 170 -27.89 -3.51 14.02
#